data_426d08ad016bf8a89d36359712a8022e
#
_entry.id   426d08ad016bf8a89d36359712a8022e
#
_cell.length_a   1.000
_cell.length_b   1.000
_cell.length_c   1.000
_cell.angle_alpha   90.00
_cell.angle_beta   90.00
_cell.angle_gamma   90.00
#
_symmetry.space_group_name_H-M   'P 1'
#
loop_
_entity.id
_entity.type
_entity.pdbx_description
1 polymer ?
#
loop_
_entity_poly.entity_id
_entity_poly.type
_entity_poly.pdbx_seq_one_letter_code
_entity_poly.pdbx_strand_id
1 'polypeptide(L)'
;MKCPFCGEIDNKVIDSRLSKDASVIRRRRECIDCSRRFTTYEHIEEIPIMIIKKDGRREVFNREKVRSGIQKACEKRNISMNVIEEFIDDLERDLRELGEKELPASVVGEKTMLKLHELDDVAYVRFASVYREFKDVNDFVSELKSLLSTNSQPEGRGQKTEVS
;
A
#
# COMPACT_ATOMS: atom_id res chain seq x y z
N MET A 1 21.54 25.54 3.95
CA MET A 1 20.47 25.31 4.97
C MET A 1 20.73 26.25 6.14
N LYS A 2 19.71 26.92 6.65
CA LYS A 2 19.85 27.97 7.64
C LYS A 2 20.34 27.42 8.98
N CYS A 3 21.37 28.06 9.58
CA CYS A 3 21.86 27.69 10.90
C CYS A 3 20.79 27.99 11.97
N PRO A 4 20.41 27.01 12.84
CA PRO A 4 19.39 27.26 13.87
C PRO A 4 19.82 28.17 15.01
N PHE A 5 21.08 28.54 15.06
CA PHE A 5 21.65 29.36 16.16
C PHE A 5 21.85 30.83 15.79
N CYS A 6 22.39 31.12 14.59
CA CYS A 6 22.68 32.48 14.14
C CYS A 6 21.90 32.88 12.88
N GLY A 7 21.23 31.95 12.22
CA GLY A 7 20.47 32.24 11.02
C GLY A 7 21.28 32.28 9.72
N GLU A 8 22.62 32.16 9.77
CA GLU A 8 23.49 32.16 8.60
C GLU A 8 23.24 30.95 7.70
N ILE A 9 23.38 31.14 6.37
CA ILE A 9 23.06 30.10 5.38
C ILE A 9 24.27 29.21 5.13
N ASP A 10 25.46 29.73 5.23
CA ASP A 10 26.70 29.05 4.92
C ASP A 10 27.10 28.05 6.01
N ASN A 11 27.19 26.79 5.61
CA ASN A 11 27.59 25.70 6.49
C ASN A 11 28.27 24.58 5.68
N LYS A 12 29.16 23.86 6.33
CA LYS A 12 29.83 22.67 5.76
C LYS A 12 29.33 21.41 6.39
N VAL A 13 29.24 20.32 5.60
CA VAL A 13 28.96 18.99 6.10
C VAL A 13 30.26 18.37 6.63
N ILE A 14 30.26 17.98 7.89
CA ILE A 14 31.43 17.36 8.55
C ILE A 14 31.32 15.86 8.71
N ASP A 15 30.11 15.30 8.68
CA ASP A 15 29.85 13.85 8.74
C ASP A 15 28.54 13.54 8.02
N SER A 16 28.49 12.38 7.36
CA SER A 16 27.29 11.90 6.64
C SER A 16 27.17 10.40 6.83
N ARG A 17 26.00 9.94 7.28
CA ARG A 17 25.72 8.52 7.53
C ARG A 17 24.33 8.16 7.03
N LEU A 18 24.22 6.97 6.41
CA LEU A 18 22.94 6.37 6.09
C LEU A 18 22.30 5.75 7.33
N SER A 19 20.98 5.78 7.41
CA SER A 19 20.20 4.95 8.33
C SER A 19 20.38 3.46 8.02
N LYS A 20 20.02 2.59 8.94
CA LYS A 20 20.19 1.13 8.76
C LYS A 20 19.43 0.59 7.55
N ASP A 21 18.28 1.17 7.25
CA ASP A 21 17.39 0.84 6.13
C ASP A 21 17.70 1.65 4.85
N ALA A 22 18.77 2.48 4.89
CA ALA A 22 19.19 3.37 3.80
C ALA A 22 18.14 4.39 3.32
N SER A 23 17.05 4.59 4.05
CA SER A 23 15.95 5.51 3.69
C SER A 23 16.23 6.98 4.04
N VAL A 24 17.14 7.23 4.99
CA VAL A 24 17.46 8.57 5.51
C VAL A 24 18.95 8.79 5.54
N ILE A 25 19.41 9.98 5.10
CA ILE A 25 20.78 10.43 5.27
C ILE A 25 20.84 11.40 6.46
N ARG A 26 21.55 11.02 7.51
CA ARG A 26 21.87 11.90 8.62
C ARG A 26 23.14 12.67 8.30
N ARG A 27 23.06 14.02 8.26
CA ARG A 27 24.23 14.87 8.06
C ARG A 27 24.50 15.72 9.29
N ARG A 28 25.75 15.71 9.76
CA ARG A 28 26.24 16.65 10.77
C ARG A 28 26.89 17.84 10.08
N ARG A 29 26.40 19.03 10.37
CA ARG A 29 26.81 20.27 9.75
C ARG A 29 27.46 21.18 10.76
N GLU A 30 28.37 22.04 10.30
CA GLU A 30 29.01 23.10 11.10
C GLU A 30 28.80 24.43 10.38
N CYS A 31 28.25 25.41 11.10
CA CYS A 31 28.08 26.76 10.60
C CYS A 31 29.44 27.42 10.42
N ILE A 32 29.64 28.13 9.30
CA ILE A 32 30.90 28.83 9.03
C ILE A 32 31.07 30.05 9.93
N ASP A 33 29.97 30.74 10.20
CA ASP A 33 29.96 31.96 11.01
C ASP A 33 30.13 31.69 12.52
N CYS A 34 29.15 30.99 13.13
CA CYS A 34 29.15 30.78 14.58
C CYS A 34 29.83 29.47 15.03
N SER A 35 30.41 28.70 14.14
CA SER A 35 31.10 27.42 14.38
C SER A 35 30.27 26.35 15.15
N ARG A 36 29.01 26.60 15.41
CA ARG A 36 28.12 25.62 16.06
C ARG A 36 27.71 24.51 15.13
N ARG A 37 27.56 23.33 15.71
CA ARG A 37 27.19 22.12 14.98
C ARG A 37 25.72 21.78 15.16
N PHE A 38 25.08 21.38 14.06
CA PHE A 38 23.71 20.91 14.05
C PHE A 38 23.57 19.70 13.15
N THR A 39 22.51 18.94 13.35
CA THR A 39 22.23 17.72 12.57
C THR A 39 21.00 17.97 11.71
N THR A 40 21.07 17.49 10.47
CA THR A 40 19.95 17.48 9.54
C THR A 40 19.71 16.07 9.05
N TYR A 41 18.46 15.79 8.68
CA TYR A 41 18.05 14.52 8.07
C TYR A 41 17.51 14.83 6.69
N GLU A 42 18.01 14.09 5.72
CA GLU A 42 17.48 14.13 4.34
C GLU A 42 16.76 12.81 4.09
N HIS A 43 15.54 12.89 3.60
CA HIS A 43 14.72 11.78 3.18
C HIS A 43 14.01 12.16 1.89
N ILE A 44 13.61 11.14 1.15
CA ILE A 44 12.83 11.35 -0.07
C ILE A 44 11.47 11.91 0.34
N GLU A 45 11.05 13.00 -0.27
CA GLU A 45 9.71 13.54 -0.07
C GLU A 45 8.68 12.58 -0.70
N GLU A 46 7.89 11.96 0.14
CA GLU A 46 6.78 11.12 -0.33
C GLU A 46 5.56 12.01 -0.58
N ILE A 47 5.13 12.08 -1.84
CA ILE A 47 3.89 12.77 -2.18
C ILE A 47 2.73 11.90 -1.68
N PRO A 48 1.88 12.41 -0.77
CA PRO A 48 0.76 11.64 -0.26
C PRO A 48 -0.26 11.38 -1.37
N ILE A 49 -0.70 10.13 -1.49
CA ILE A 49 -1.78 9.76 -2.41
C ILE A 49 -3.11 10.26 -1.83
N MET A 50 -3.84 11.04 -2.60
CA MET A 50 -5.17 11.51 -2.21
C MET A 50 -6.24 10.55 -2.71
N ILE A 51 -7.17 10.19 -1.85
CA ILE A 51 -8.29 9.30 -2.19
C ILE A 51 -9.59 10.11 -2.27
N ILE A 52 -10.24 10.04 -3.43
CA ILE A 52 -11.54 10.65 -3.66
C ILE A 52 -12.63 9.65 -3.24
N LYS A 53 -13.41 10.01 -2.25
CA LYS A 53 -14.55 9.20 -1.78
C LYS A 53 -15.74 9.32 -2.72
N LYS A 54 -16.73 8.40 -2.60
CA LYS A 54 -17.98 8.42 -3.39
C LYS A 54 -18.76 9.75 -3.27
N ASP A 55 -18.66 10.40 -2.10
CA ASP A 55 -19.29 11.71 -1.84
C ASP A 55 -18.45 12.91 -2.30
N GLY A 56 -17.34 12.68 -3.01
CA GLY A 56 -16.43 13.69 -3.54
C GLY A 56 -15.42 14.23 -2.52
N ARG A 57 -15.47 13.83 -1.26
CA ARG A 57 -14.45 14.21 -0.26
C ARG A 57 -13.11 13.63 -0.61
N ARG A 58 -12.06 14.39 -0.32
CA ARG A 58 -10.67 14.00 -0.50
C ARG A 58 -10.04 13.70 0.85
N GLU A 59 -9.39 12.56 0.98
CA GLU A 59 -8.60 12.22 2.16
C GLU A 59 -7.27 11.60 1.74
N VAL A 60 -6.26 11.74 2.57
CA VAL A 60 -4.98 11.05 2.37
C VAL A 60 -5.20 9.55 2.48
N PHE A 61 -4.53 8.77 1.60
CA PHE A 61 -4.52 7.31 1.72
C PHE A 61 -4.11 6.92 3.14
N ASN A 62 -4.90 6.07 3.76
CA ASN A 62 -4.66 5.64 5.13
C ASN A 62 -4.45 4.13 5.19
N ARG A 63 -3.19 3.73 5.31
CA ARG A 63 -2.75 2.34 5.42
C ARG A 63 -3.49 1.58 6.52
N GLU A 64 -3.68 2.19 7.71
CA GLU A 64 -4.33 1.54 8.84
C GLU A 64 -5.82 1.24 8.59
N LYS A 65 -6.51 2.10 7.83
CA LYS A 65 -7.89 1.82 7.42
C LYS A 65 -7.97 0.58 6.51
N VAL A 66 -7.06 0.48 5.56
CA VAL A 66 -6.98 -0.68 4.64
C VAL A 66 -6.63 -1.93 5.43
N ARG A 67 -5.59 -1.87 6.28
CA ARG A 67 -5.19 -2.97 7.17
C ARG A 67 -6.36 -3.49 7.99
N SER A 68 -7.05 -2.60 8.71
CA SER A 68 -8.21 -2.95 9.54
C SER A 68 -9.33 -3.62 8.73
N GLY A 69 -9.59 -3.14 7.52
CA GLY A 69 -10.59 -3.75 6.63
C GLY A 69 -10.21 -5.17 6.22
N ILE A 70 -8.97 -5.38 5.81
CA ILE A 70 -8.44 -6.69 5.42
C ILE A 70 -8.42 -7.65 6.61
N GLN A 71 -7.93 -7.21 7.77
CA GLN A 71 -7.89 -8.03 8.99
C GLN A 71 -9.27 -8.55 9.39
N LYS A 72 -10.30 -7.68 9.35
CA LYS A 72 -11.68 -8.07 9.64
C LYS A 72 -12.20 -9.12 8.64
N ALA A 73 -11.87 -8.97 7.36
CA ALA A 73 -12.25 -9.94 6.34
C ALA A 73 -11.57 -11.30 6.56
N CYS A 74 -10.30 -11.28 6.95
CA CYS A 74 -9.46 -12.47 7.18
C CYS A 74 -9.63 -13.10 8.57
N GLU A 75 -10.52 -12.56 9.43
CA GLU A 75 -10.71 -13.08 10.79
C GLU A 75 -11.11 -14.56 10.78
N LYS A 76 -10.42 -15.37 11.60
CA LYS A 76 -10.57 -16.85 11.66
C LYS A 76 -10.22 -17.57 10.33
N ARG A 77 -9.44 -16.93 9.45
CA ARG A 77 -8.84 -17.58 8.27
C ARG A 77 -7.36 -17.83 8.51
N ASN A 78 -6.80 -18.81 7.82
CA ASN A 78 -5.38 -19.15 7.95
C ASN A 78 -4.49 -18.22 7.10
N ILE A 79 -4.60 -16.91 7.33
CA ILE A 79 -3.81 -15.88 6.65
C ILE A 79 -2.97 -15.19 7.71
N SER A 80 -1.63 -15.23 7.54
CA SER A 80 -0.71 -14.62 8.49
C SER A 80 -0.70 -13.10 8.37
N MET A 81 -0.35 -12.42 9.47
CA MET A 81 -0.19 -10.97 9.46
C MET A 81 0.89 -10.51 8.48
N ASN A 82 1.95 -11.32 8.28
CA ASN A 82 3.00 -10.99 7.32
C ASN A 82 2.46 -10.91 5.89
N VAL A 83 1.60 -11.85 5.50
CA VAL A 83 0.95 -11.83 4.17
C VAL A 83 0.08 -10.57 4.00
N ILE A 84 -0.61 -10.14 5.07
CA ILE A 84 -1.43 -8.92 5.03
C ILE A 84 -0.52 -7.68 4.88
N GLU A 85 0.60 -7.61 5.60
CA GLU A 85 1.54 -6.49 5.50
C GLU A 85 2.19 -6.42 4.11
N GLU A 86 2.68 -7.55 3.58
CA GLU A 86 3.24 -7.64 2.23
C GLU A 86 2.23 -7.17 1.18
N PHE A 87 0.97 -7.60 1.31
CA PHE A 87 -0.08 -7.14 0.41
C PHE A 87 -0.30 -5.63 0.48
N ILE A 88 -0.28 -5.03 1.69
CA ILE A 88 -0.48 -3.58 1.84
C ILE A 88 0.71 -2.82 1.25
N ASP A 89 1.94 -3.33 1.43
CA ASP A 89 3.14 -2.74 0.83
C ASP A 89 3.07 -2.76 -0.70
N ASP A 90 2.65 -3.89 -1.27
CA ASP A 90 2.43 -4.03 -2.71
C ASP A 90 1.34 -3.08 -3.21
N LEU A 91 0.23 -2.99 -2.48
CA LEU A 91 -0.87 -2.07 -2.83
C LEU A 91 -0.40 -0.61 -2.83
N GLU A 92 0.34 -0.18 -1.82
CA GLU A 92 0.88 1.19 -1.78
C GLU A 92 1.83 1.45 -2.94
N ARG A 93 2.70 0.50 -3.26
CA ARG A 93 3.59 0.59 -4.42
C ARG A 93 2.81 0.74 -5.71
N ASP A 94 1.86 -0.14 -5.94
CA ASP A 94 1.00 -0.10 -7.13
C ASP A 94 0.24 1.22 -7.28
N LEU A 95 -0.27 1.78 -6.17
CA LEU A 95 -0.97 3.06 -6.20
C LEU A 95 -0.01 4.22 -6.54
N ARG A 96 1.24 4.17 -6.05
CA ARG A 96 2.28 5.16 -6.39
C ARG A 96 2.73 5.04 -7.86
N GLU A 97 2.83 3.81 -8.38
CA GLU A 97 3.22 3.55 -9.78
C GLU A 97 2.18 4.06 -10.80
N LEU A 98 0.92 4.21 -10.41
CA LEU A 98 -0.09 4.87 -11.26
C LEU A 98 0.28 6.33 -11.57
N GLY A 99 1.15 6.95 -10.76
CA GLY A 99 1.65 8.32 -10.97
C GLY A 99 0.60 9.41 -10.79
N GLU A 100 -0.60 9.06 -10.36
CA GLU A 100 -1.70 10.01 -10.16
C GLU A 100 -1.71 10.54 -8.72
N LYS A 101 -1.90 11.85 -8.57
CA LYS A 101 -1.97 12.51 -7.26
C LYS A 101 -3.28 12.23 -6.52
N GLU A 102 -4.35 11.97 -7.27
CA GLU A 102 -5.70 11.71 -6.75
C GLU A 102 -6.25 10.43 -7.38
N LEU A 103 -6.71 9.49 -6.56
CA LEU A 103 -7.27 8.21 -6.99
C LEU A 103 -8.68 8.02 -6.42
N PRO A 104 -9.63 7.49 -7.19
CA PRO A 104 -10.93 7.10 -6.66
C PRO A 104 -10.77 5.98 -5.60
N ALA A 105 -11.58 6.02 -4.54
CA ALA A 105 -11.60 4.96 -3.54
C ALA A 105 -11.92 3.57 -4.14
N SER A 106 -12.63 3.52 -5.27
CA SER A 106 -12.93 2.28 -6.00
C SER A 106 -11.66 1.55 -6.44
N VAL A 107 -10.62 2.26 -6.88
CA VAL A 107 -9.34 1.65 -7.29
C VAL A 107 -8.69 0.88 -6.14
N VAL A 108 -8.67 1.48 -4.95
CA VAL A 108 -8.13 0.80 -3.74
C VAL A 108 -8.94 -0.44 -3.40
N GLY A 109 -10.27 -0.32 -3.44
CA GLY A 109 -11.15 -1.44 -3.12
C GLY A 109 -11.08 -2.56 -4.14
N GLU A 110 -11.05 -2.26 -5.43
CA GLU A 110 -10.93 -3.26 -6.50
C GLU A 110 -9.60 -4.03 -6.41
N LYS A 111 -8.47 -3.32 -6.24
CA LYS A 111 -7.18 -3.98 -6.02
C LYS A 111 -7.17 -4.85 -4.77
N THR A 112 -7.81 -4.37 -3.69
CA THR A 112 -7.96 -5.17 -2.44
C THR A 112 -8.80 -6.41 -2.68
N MET A 113 -9.91 -6.30 -3.39
CA MET A 113 -10.77 -7.44 -3.71
C MET A 113 -10.06 -8.48 -4.58
N LEU A 114 -9.34 -8.05 -5.63
CA LEU A 114 -8.57 -8.95 -6.48
C LEU A 114 -7.57 -9.77 -5.66
N LYS A 115 -6.83 -9.11 -4.78
CA LYS A 115 -5.84 -9.81 -3.95
C LYS A 115 -6.46 -10.74 -2.91
N LEU A 116 -7.56 -10.33 -2.30
CA LEU A 116 -8.30 -11.21 -1.37
C LEU A 116 -8.85 -12.45 -2.08
N HIS A 117 -9.30 -12.32 -3.32
CA HIS A 117 -9.76 -13.47 -4.12
C HIS A 117 -8.63 -14.47 -4.39
N GLU A 118 -7.40 -14.00 -4.64
CA GLU A 118 -6.23 -14.88 -4.77
C GLU A 118 -5.85 -15.57 -3.45
N LEU A 119 -6.09 -14.92 -2.32
CA LEU A 119 -5.68 -15.42 -1.00
C LEU A 119 -6.71 -16.35 -0.36
N ASP A 120 -8.00 -15.98 -0.39
CA ASP A 120 -9.08 -16.70 0.29
C ASP A 120 -10.45 -16.19 -0.15
N ASP A 121 -11.24 -17.04 -0.76
CA ASP A 121 -12.57 -16.70 -1.27
C ASP A 121 -13.53 -16.22 -0.18
N VAL A 122 -13.43 -16.75 1.05
CA VAL A 122 -14.29 -16.32 2.18
C VAL A 122 -13.92 -14.92 2.63
N ALA A 123 -12.63 -14.61 2.70
CA ALA A 123 -12.16 -13.25 3.01
C ALA A 123 -12.60 -12.27 1.92
N TYR A 124 -12.50 -12.66 0.64
CA TYR A 124 -13.03 -11.88 -0.46
C TYR A 124 -14.52 -11.56 -0.29
N VAL A 125 -15.36 -12.58 -0.07
CA VAL A 125 -16.82 -12.41 0.07
C VAL A 125 -17.17 -11.49 1.22
N ARG A 126 -16.48 -11.62 2.36
CA ARG A 126 -16.68 -10.75 3.54
C ARG A 126 -16.31 -9.31 3.24
N PHE A 127 -15.19 -9.08 2.57
CA PHE A 127 -14.75 -7.74 2.20
C PHE A 127 -15.71 -7.12 1.18
N ALA A 128 -16.07 -7.88 0.14
CA ALA A 128 -17.00 -7.45 -0.90
C ALA A 128 -18.38 -7.10 -0.33
N SER A 129 -18.87 -7.85 0.66
CA SER A 129 -20.18 -7.59 1.29
C SER A 129 -20.27 -6.22 1.98
N VAL A 130 -19.14 -5.69 2.44
CA VAL A 130 -19.07 -4.36 3.07
C VAL A 130 -18.69 -3.27 2.06
N TYR A 131 -17.80 -3.61 1.12
CA TYR A 131 -17.25 -2.65 0.17
C TYR A 131 -18.18 -2.37 -1.01
N ARG A 132 -18.79 -3.42 -1.59
CA ARG A 132 -19.82 -3.32 -2.61
C ARG A 132 -21.17 -3.10 -1.95
N GLU A 133 -21.87 -2.06 -2.35
CA GLU A 133 -23.24 -1.82 -1.95
C GLU A 133 -24.15 -2.69 -2.82
N PHE A 134 -24.42 -3.92 -2.40
CA PHE A 134 -25.38 -4.77 -3.08
C PHE A 134 -26.78 -4.20 -2.92
N LYS A 135 -27.51 -4.09 -4.02
CA LYS A 135 -28.90 -3.56 -4.01
C LYS A 135 -29.86 -4.56 -3.38
N ASP A 136 -29.61 -5.83 -3.62
CA ASP A 136 -30.41 -6.92 -3.07
C ASP A 136 -29.58 -8.23 -2.95
N VAL A 137 -30.23 -9.27 -2.45
CA VAL A 137 -29.61 -10.60 -2.27
C VAL A 137 -29.24 -11.24 -3.61
N ASN A 138 -29.95 -10.93 -4.70
CA ASN A 138 -29.67 -11.52 -6.01
C ASN A 138 -28.36 -10.98 -6.59
N ASP A 139 -28.06 -9.68 -6.41
CA ASP A 139 -26.77 -9.08 -6.78
C ASP A 139 -25.63 -9.82 -6.07
N PHE A 140 -25.78 -10.09 -4.76
CA PHE A 140 -24.81 -10.82 -3.98
C PHE A 140 -24.64 -12.26 -4.45
N VAL A 141 -25.75 -12.98 -4.72
CA VAL A 141 -25.72 -14.36 -5.26
C VAL A 141 -25.07 -14.41 -6.64
N SER A 142 -25.29 -13.40 -7.48
CA SER A 142 -24.67 -13.31 -8.81
C SER A 142 -23.15 -13.17 -8.70
N GLU A 143 -22.67 -12.37 -7.77
CA GLU A 143 -21.24 -12.25 -7.48
C GLU A 143 -20.63 -13.58 -7.03
N LEU A 144 -21.30 -14.31 -6.12
CA LEU A 144 -20.84 -15.63 -5.68
C LEU A 144 -20.81 -16.65 -6.84
N LYS A 145 -21.79 -16.62 -7.74
CA LYS A 145 -21.80 -17.50 -8.92
C LYS A 145 -20.64 -17.21 -9.87
N SER A 146 -20.29 -15.93 -10.06
CA SER A 146 -19.15 -15.56 -10.91
C SER A 146 -17.82 -16.09 -10.36
N LEU A 147 -17.64 -16.08 -9.04
CA LEU A 147 -16.48 -16.67 -8.38
C LEU A 147 -16.37 -18.18 -8.62
N LEU A 148 -17.48 -18.91 -8.47
CA LEU A 148 -17.52 -20.35 -8.66
C LEU A 148 -17.23 -20.75 -10.12
N SER A 149 -17.63 -19.91 -11.09
CA SER A 149 -17.35 -20.18 -12.51
C SER A 149 -15.91 -19.92 -12.90
N THR A 150 -15.23 -19.00 -12.24
CA THR A 150 -13.81 -18.68 -12.49
C THR A 150 -12.87 -19.78 -11.97
N ASN A 151 -13.24 -20.45 -10.86
CA ASN A 151 -12.49 -21.56 -10.29
C ASN A 151 -12.67 -22.91 -11.04
N SER A 152 -13.50 -22.96 -12.10
CA SER A 152 -13.82 -24.19 -12.82
C SER A 152 -12.97 -24.45 -14.06
N GLN A 153 -11.88 -23.73 -14.32
CA GLN A 153 -10.96 -24.06 -15.38
C GLN A 153 -9.97 -25.15 -14.90
N PRO A 154 -10.01 -26.39 -15.45
CA PRO A 154 -9.07 -27.43 -15.09
C PRO A 154 -7.68 -27.10 -15.66
N GLU A 155 -6.66 -27.16 -14.82
CA GLU A 155 -5.26 -27.16 -15.23
C GLU A 155 -5.04 -28.22 -16.31
N GLY A 156 -4.61 -27.78 -17.50
CA GLY A 156 -4.31 -28.66 -18.62
C GLY A 156 -3.21 -29.64 -18.25
N ARG A 157 -3.55 -30.93 -18.17
CA ARG A 157 -2.63 -32.06 -18.09
C ARG A 157 -1.64 -31.97 -19.26
N GLY A 158 -0.40 -31.62 -18.97
CA GLY A 158 0.72 -31.82 -19.88
C GLY A 158 0.85 -33.31 -20.24
N GLN A 159 0.56 -33.64 -21.48
CA GLN A 159 0.87 -34.94 -22.05
C GLN A 159 2.39 -35.11 -22.13
N LYS A 160 2.91 -36.10 -21.40
CA LYS A 160 4.24 -36.66 -21.63
C LYS A 160 4.19 -37.42 -22.96
N THR A 161 4.84 -36.91 -23.97
CA THR A 161 5.22 -37.69 -25.14
C THR A 161 6.47 -38.49 -24.81
N GLU A 162 6.29 -39.80 -24.63
CA GLU A 162 7.38 -40.77 -24.73
C GLU A 162 7.78 -40.85 -26.21
N VAL A 163 9.06 -40.65 -26.48
CA VAL A 163 9.67 -41.00 -27.77
C VAL A 163 10.56 -42.21 -27.56
N SER A 164 10.26 -43.28 -28.28
CA SER A 164 11.07 -44.47 -28.44
C SER A 164 12.36 -44.18 -29.16
#